data_6c6fbfe1af2366046e85ce6a4ac614bd
#
_entry.id   6c6fbfe1af2366046e85ce6a4ac614bd
#
_cell.length_a   1.000
_cell.length_b   1.000
_cell.length_c   1.000
_cell.angle_alpha   90.00
_cell.angle_beta   90.00
_cell.angle_gamma   90.00
#
_symmetry.space_group_name_H-M   'P 1'
#
loop_
_entity.id
_entity.type
_entity.pdbx_description
1 polymer ?
#
loop_
_entity_poly.entity_id
_entity_poly.type
_entity_poly.pdbx_seq_one_letter_code
_entity_poly.pdbx_strand_id
1 'polypeptide(L)'
;MIQSLNPANGKLLRSFDPLTPDALNAKLAIATSAAKTYPKETLDQRIFWMRRLAALLEADVEELATTMTSEMGKTLVSARAEVSKCASVCRYYADNATRFLAPERIVTEHADSYVRYDPLGVILAVMPWNFPLWQVFRFLAPALMAGNIGLLKHASNVPQCALAIEALVRRAGFPRGVFQTLLIEARQVEHLLNDPRVVAVTLTGSEAAGRAVAAQAGWLIKKTVLELGGSDPFIVLPSANLDAAVANAIKARTINNGQSCIAAKRFIVHESIYPEFEKRFVAGMADLRIGNPMLETTDIGPLATPQILEELLQQVTLARESGGRVLTGGARALVDDSELGNYFQPTVIAGLMRNAAICQEELFGPVALLFRVASLDEAIALANDTPFGLAASAWTTDDAERQRLAVELQCGAVFFNTPVASDPRLPFGGIKRSGYGRELGAVGMREFLNAKTVVVAEPAVETRPTPPSRVKAEPEPEVQPQPELPAQPRPDKPSEFQHLSNLLREFDPDNTSSPSATSNDPALIQPEPIQAEPPPPEPVPSQLKPLEPQKDEDAPPPRSGSMLGLR
;
A
#
# COMPACT_ATOMS: atom_id res chain seq x y z
N MET A 1 23.47 10.02 -12.51
CA MET A 1 24.20 9.09 -11.60
C MET A 1 23.34 8.90 -10.35
N ILE A 2 23.08 7.66 -9.95
CA ILE A 2 22.30 7.34 -8.73
C ILE A 2 23.26 7.30 -7.55
N GLN A 3 22.97 8.04 -6.48
CA GLN A 3 23.85 8.16 -5.32
C GLN A 3 23.19 7.60 -4.06
N SER A 4 23.93 6.81 -3.30
CA SER A 4 23.59 6.40 -1.95
C SER A 4 24.31 7.31 -0.97
N LEU A 5 23.56 8.07 -0.19
CA LEU A 5 24.07 9.01 0.82
C LEU A 5 23.67 8.54 2.22
N ASN A 6 24.56 8.72 3.20
CA ASN A 6 24.22 8.45 4.59
C ASN A 6 23.44 9.64 5.20
N PRO A 7 22.16 9.50 5.53
CA PRO A 7 21.34 10.61 6.05
C PRO A 7 21.77 11.10 7.44
N ALA A 8 22.56 10.32 8.18
CA ALA A 8 23.09 10.71 9.49
C ALA A 8 24.21 11.77 9.40
N ASN A 9 24.90 11.88 8.26
CA ASN A 9 26.06 12.75 8.13
C ASN A 9 26.31 13.30 6.72
N GLY A 10 25.41 13.04 5.77
CA GLY A 10 25.51 13.51 4.37
C GLY A 10 26.61 12.87 3.53
N LYS A 11 27.37 11.89 4.08
CA LYS A 11 28.50 11.29 3.35
C LYS A 11 28.03 10.39 2.22
N LEU A 12 28.68 10.49 1.07
CA LEU A 12 28.50 9.57 -0.06
C LEU A 12 28.96 8.17 0.33
N LEU A 13 28.06 7.20 0.25
CA LEU A 13 28.36 5.79 0.47
C LEU A 13 28.81 5.12 -0.84
N ARG A 14 28.04 5.32 -1.90
CA ARG A 14 28.32 4.73 -3.21
C ARG A 14 27.57 5.44 -4.34
N SER A 15 28.16 5.44 -5.54
CA SER A 15 27.53 5.92 -6.77
C SER A 15 27.30 4.77 -7.75
N PHE A 16 26.24 4.88 -8.54
CA PHE A 16 25.85 3.88 -9.54
C PHE A 16 25.48 4.58 -10.84
N ASP A 17 25.89 4.01 -11.95
CA ASP A 17 25.43 4.47 -13.25
C ASP A 17 24.02 3.90 -13.53
N PRO A 18 23.09 4.73 -14.00
CA PRO A 18 21.80 4.23 -14.47
C PRO A 18 21.99 3.25 -15.64
N LEU A 19 21.06 2.30 -15.78
CA LEU A 19 21.04 1.38 -16.90
C LEU A 19 20.91 2.15 -18.21
N THR A 20 21.74 1.80 -19.18
CA THR A 20 21.56 2.25 -20.58
C THR A 20 20.26 1.68 -21.16
N PRO A 21 19.68 2.30 -22.20
CA PRO A 21 18.50 1.74 -22.88
C PRO A 21 18.70 0.29 -23.34
N ASP A 22 19.88 -0.06 -23.85
CA ASP A 22 20.19 -1.42 -24.30
C ASP A 22 20.25 -2.41 -23.12
N ALA A 23 20.86 -2.01 -22.01
CA ALA A 23 20.92 -2.83 -20.80
C ALA A 23 19.52 -3.04 -20.19
N LEU A 24 18.67 -2.00 -20.20
CA LEU A 24 17.28 -2.09 -19.77
C LEU A 24 16.48 -3.05 -20.68
N ASN A 25 16.62 -2.90 -22.00
CA ASN A 25 15.98 -3.80 -22.96
C ASN A 25 16.44 -5.26 -22.81
N ALA A 26 17.73 -5.49 -22.54
CA ALA A 26 18.25 -6.83 -22.26
C ALA A 26 17.62 -7.43 -20.98
N LYS A 27 17.46 -6.65 -19.90
CA LYS A 27 16.76 -7.10 -18.68
C LYS A 27 15.28 -7.43 -18.95
N LEU A 28 14.59 -6.63 -19.76
CA LEU A 28 13.21 -6.92 -20.19
C LEU A 28 13.11 -8.21 -21.01
N ALA A 29 14.06 -8.45 -21.93
CA ALA A 29 14.11 -9.69 -22.72
C ALA A 29 14.31 -10.92 -21.83
N ILE A 30 15.20 -10.83 -20.82
CA ILE A 30 15.44 -11.89 -19.85
C ILE A 30 14.17 -12.15 -19.01
N ALA A 31 13.49 -11.11 -18.53
CA ALA A 31 12.23 -11.22 -17.80
C ALA A 31 11.14 -11.89 -18.62
N THR A 32 11.02 -11.49 -19.91
CA THR A 32 10.05 -12.08 -20.85
C THR A 32 10.33 -13.56 -21.11
N SER A 33 11.60 -13.94 -21.20
CA SER A 33 11.99 -15.35 -21.33
C SER A 33 11.63 -16.13 -20.06
N ALA A 34 11.92 -15.57 -18.89
CA ALA A 34 11.56 -16.19 -17.60
C ALA A 34 10.04 -16.35 -17.46
N ALA A 35 9.24 -15.38 -17.91
CA ALA A 35 7.77 -15.46 -17.86
C ALA A 35 7.18 -16.63 -18.67
N LYS A 36 7.90 -17.18 -19.63
CA LYS A 36 7.47 -18.36 -20.41
C LYS A 36 7.80 -19.69 -19.73
N THR A 37 8.78 -19.70 -18.86
CA THR A 37 9.31 -20.95 -18.24
C THR A 37 8.97 -21.05 -16.75
N TYR A 38 9.12 -19.98 -16.00
CA TYR A 38 8.93 -19.97 -14.55
C TYR A 38 7.53 -20.41 -14.08
N PRO A 39 6.40 -20.03 -14.73
CA PRO A 39 5.08 -20.55 -14.34
C PRO A 39 4.93 -22.07 -14.48
N LYS A 40 5.81 -22.72 -15.24
CA LYS A 40 5.82 -24.18 -15.45
C LYS A 40 6.59 -24.93 -14.36
N GLU A 41 7.38 -24.22 -13.57
CA GLU A 41 8.03 -24.80 -12.40
C GLU A 41 6.96 -25.27 -11.40
N THR A 42 7.22 -26.41 -10.77
CA THR A 42 6.28 -26.96 -9.79
C THR A 42 6.12 -26.02 -8.60
N LEU A 43 4.96 -26.07 -7.95
CA LEU A 43 4.75 -25.27 -6.75
C LEU A 43 5.73 -25.64 -5.64
N ASP A 44 6.06 -26.93 -5.49
CA ASP A 44 7.05 -27.43 -4.52
C ASP A 44 8.44 -26.83 -4.76
N GLN A 45 8.83 -26.68 -6.03
CA GLN A 45 10.11 -26.04 -6.37
C GLN A 45 10.11 -24.54 -5.99
N ARG A 46 9.01 -23.85 -6.22
CA ARG A 46 8.85 -22.44 -5.80
C ARG A 46 8.83 -22.30 -4.28
N ILE A 47 8.16 -23.20 -3.57
CA ILE A 47 8.17 -23.30 -2.09
C ILE A 47 9.61 -23.50 -1.58
N PHE A 48 10.36 -24.40 -2.19
CA PHE A 48 11.75 -24.65 -1.81
C PHE A 48 12.61 -23.40 -1.91
N TRP A 49 12.56 -22.70 -3.04
CA TRP A 49 13.31 -21.44 -3.23
C TRP A 49 12.87 -20.35 -2.27
N MET A 50 11.56 -20.22 -2.03
CA MET A 50 11.03 -19.18 -1.12
C MET A 50 11.45 -19.43 0.33
N ARG A 51 11.46 -20.68 0.79
CA ARG A 51 11.97 -21.03 2.12
C ARG A 51 13.47 -20.77 2.23
N ARG A 52 14.23 -21.05 1.17
CA ARG A 52 15.65 -20.75 1.12
C ARG A 52 15.90 -19.23 1.14
N LEU A 53 15.08 -18.45 0.47
CA LEU A 53 15.13 -16.99 0.53
C LEU A 53 14.92 -16.47 1.96
N ALA A 54 13.94 -17.02 2.68
CA ALA A 54 13.71 -16.70 4.08
C ALA A 54 14.94 -17.01 4.96
N ALA A 55 15.56 -18.18 4.76
CA ALA A 55 16.77 -18.56 5.50
C ALA A 55 17.97 -17.64 5.20
N LEU A 56 18.12 -17.18 3.95
CA LEU A 56 19.16 -16.22 3.57
C LEU A 56 18.93 -14.85 4.20
N LEU A 57 17.68 -14.37 4.27
CA LEU A 57 17.35 -13.14 4.98
C LEU A 57 17.73 -13.20 6.47
N GLU A 58 17.48 -14.34 7.12
CA GLU A 58 17.85 -14.55 8.53
C GLU A 58 19.38 -14.65 8.71
N ALA A 59 20.09 -15.28 7.78
CA ALA A 59 21.54 -15.40 7.82
C ALA A 59 22.26 -14.07 7.61
N ASP A 60 21.72 -13.21 6.74
CA ASP A 60 22.33 -11.93 6.35
C ASP A 60 21.74 -10.74 7.13
N VAL A 61 21.04 -10.96 8.25
CA VAL A 61 20.27 -9.92 8.96
C VAL A 61 21.11 -8.69 9.30
N GLU A 62 22.34 -8.87 9.78
CA GLU A 62 23.22 -7.76 10.20
C GLU A 62 23.71 -6.93 9.01
N GLU A 63 24.09 -7.57 7.90
CA GLU A 63 24.53 -6.89 6.68
C GLU A 63 23.40 -6.08 6.07
N LEU A 64 22.21 -6.68 5.95
CA LEU A 64 21.03 -6.03 5.40
C LEU A 64 20.55 -4.88 6.27
N ALA A 65 20.52 -5.08 7.60
CA ALA A 65 20.11 -4.04 8.54
C ALA A 65 21.07 -2.85 8.53
N THR A 66 22.37 -3.11 8.52
CA THR A 66 23.41 -2.08 8.41
C THR A 66 23.28 -1.28 7.11
N THR A 67 23.03 -1.97 5.99
CA THR A 67 22.82 -1.31 4.69
C THR A 67 21.59 -0.41 4.72
N MET A 68 20.44 -0.90 5.22
CA MET A 68 19.22 -0.08 5.35
C MET A 68 19.42 1.13 6.24
N THR A 69 20.03 0.95 7.42
CA THR A 69 20.30 2.05 8.35
C THR A 69 21.19 3.10 7.70
N SER A 70 22.21 2.67 6.97
CA SER A 70 23.14 3.58 6.28
C SER A 70 22.49 4.35 5.13
N GLU A 71 21.56 3.75 4.38
CA GLU A 71 20.94 4.37 3.18
C GLU A 71 19.73 5.24 3.50
N MET A 72 18.93 4.92 4.56
CA MET A 72 17.70 5.66 4.84
C MET A 72 17.53 6.13 6.30
N GLY A 73 18.47 5.85 7.20
CA GLY A 73 18.52 6.47 8.51
C GLY A 73 17.65 5.85 9.61
N LYS A 74 16.89 4.78 9.34
CA LYS A 74 16.18 4.08 10.41
C LYS A 74 17.15 3.47 11.42
N THR A 75 16.73 3.28 12.66
CA THR A 75 17.57 2.65 13.68
C THR A 75 17.91 1.20 13.30
N LEU A 76 19.09 0.74 13.69
CA LEU A 76 19.55 -0.63 13.42
C LEU A 76 18.58 -1.68 13.99
N VAL A 77 18.00 -1.41 15.17
CA VAL A 77 16.95 -2.24 15.79
C VAL A 77 15.74 -2.37 14.89
N SER A 78 15.25 -1.25 14.33
CA SER A 78 14.12 -1.25 13.39
C SER A 78 14.48 -1.96 12.08
N ALA A 79 15.72 -1.82 11.60
CA ALA A 79 16.18 -2.48 10.39
C ALA A 79 16.24 -4.01 10.54
N ARG A 80 16.78 -4.53 11.64
CA ARG A 80 16.77 -5.97 11.94
C ARG A 80 15.35 -6.55 12.01
N ALA A 81 14.42 -5.81 12.64
CA ALA A 81 13.01 -6.20 12.71
C ALA A 81 12.37 -6.27 11.31
N GLU A 82 12.73 -5.35 10.40
CA GLU A 82 12.27 -5.37 9.02
C GLU A 82 12.76 -6.60 8.26
N VAL A 83 14.05 -6.96 8.38
CA VAL A 83 14.60 -8.19 7.75
C VAL A 83 13.88 -9.43 8.26
N SER A 84 13.69 -9.55 9.57
CA SER A 84 12.97 -10.67 10.18
C SER A 84 11.52 -10.78 9.67
N LYS A 85 10.86 -9.64 9.48
CA LYS A 85 9.52 -9.56 8.91
C LYS A 85 9.50 -10.03 7.45
N CYS A 86 10.51 -9.70 6.66
CA CYS A 86 10.65 -10.17 5.28
C CYS A 86 10.85 -11.70 5.22
N ALA A 87 11.64 -12.28 6.13
CA ALA A 87 11.78 -13.73 6.23
C ALA A 87 10.44 -14.41 6.60
N SER A 88 9.69 -13.81 7.53
CA SER A 88 8.38 -14.30 7.95
C SER A 88 7.35 -14.32 6.81
N VAL A 89 7.27 -13.28 5.97
CA VAL A 89 6.33 -13.26 4.84
C VAL A 89 6.69 -14.29 3.78
N CYS A 90 7.98 -14.52 3.54
CA CYS A 90 8.43 -15.58 2.63
C CYS A 90 7.97 -16.97 3.13
N ARG A 91 8.16 -17.27 4.42
CA ARG A 91 7.68 -18.53 5.02
C ARG A 91 6.16 -18.65 4.93
N TYR A 92 5.45 -17.59 5.28
CA TYR A 92 3.99 -17.58 5.24
C TYR A 92 3.45 -17.94 3.85
N TYR A 93 3.97 -17.34 2.78
CA TYR A 93 3.51 -17.65 1.44
C TYR A 93 3.99 -19.03 0.97
N ALA A 94 5.18 -19.47 1.36
CA ALA A 94 5.63 -20.85 1.10
C ALA A 94 4.69 -21.90 1.73
N ASP A 95 4.18 -21.63 2.92
CA ASP A 95 3.31 -22.57 3.66
C ASP A 95 1.84 -22.52 3.20
N ASN A 96 1.39 -21.41 2.61
CA ASN A 96 -0.02 -21.21 2.26
C ASN A 96 -0.31 -21.17 0.74
N ALA A 97 0.71 -21.16 -0.11
CA ALA A 97 0.53 -20.99 -1.56
C ALA A 97 -0.35 -22.09 -2.17
N THR A 98 -0.21 -23.33 -1.75
CA THR A 98 -1.03 -24.46 -2.23
C THR A 98 -2.51 -24.16 -2.03
N ARG A 99 -2.89 -23.67 -0.86
CA ARG A 99 -4.28 -23.32 -0.54
C ARG A 99 -4.75 -22.10 -1.32
N PHE A 100 -3.92 -21.06 -1.45
CA PHE A 100 -4.31 -19.81 -2.08
C PHE A 100 -4.43 -19.89 -3.60
N LEU A 101 -3.66 -20.82 -4.23
CA LEU A 101 -3.64 -21.04 -5.67
C LEU A 101 -4.50 -22.22 -6.11
N ALA A 102 -5.12 -22.94 -5.16
CA ALA A 102 -6.02 -24.03 -5.48
C ALA A 102 -7.20 -23.53 -6.33
N PRO A 103 -7.62 -24.27 -7.36
CA PRO A 103 -8.84 -23.95 -8.10
C PRO A 103 -10.06 -23.96 -7.18
N GLU A 104 -10.94 -22.98 -7.36
CA GLU A 104 -12.22 -22.89 -6.65
C GLU A 104 -13.30 -23.56 -7.48
N ARG A 105 -13.80 -24.73 -7.02
CA ARG A 105 -14.91 -25.42 -7.69
C ARG A 105 -16.22 -24.74 -7.39
N ILE A 106 -17.02 -24.53 -8.45
CA ILE A 106 -18.32 -23.89 -8.38
C ILE A 106 -19.35 -24.91 -8.87
N VAL A 107 -20.41 -25.12 -8.10
CA VAL A 107 -21.51 -25.99 -8.51
C VAL A 107 -22.36 -25.26 -9.55
N THR A 108 -22.47 -25.85 -10.74
CA THR A 108 -23.32 -25.37 -11.84
C THR A 108 -24.05 -26.57 -12.45
N GLU A 109 -24.85 -26.33 -13.49
CA GLU A 109 -25.52 -27.37 -14.30
C GLU A 109 -24.55 -28.17 -15.20
N HIS A 110 -23.29 -27.78 -15.30
CA HIS A 110 -22.26 -28.45 -16.09
C HIS A 110 -21.52 -29.52 -15.29
N ALA A 111 -20.86 -30.44 -15.99
CA ALA A 111 -20.15 -31.58 -15.38
C ALA A 111 -19.01 -31.13 -14.45
N ASP A 112 -18.27 -30.10 -14.82
CA ASP A 112 -17.24 -29.49 -13.97
C ASP A 112 -17.15 -28.00 -14.27
N SER A 113 -17.12 -27.19 -13.19
CA SER A 113 -16.95 -25.74 -13.30
C SER A 113 -16.05 -25.26 -12.18
N TYR A 114 -15.02 -24.50 -12.54
CA TYR A 114 -14.06 -23.97 -11.55
C TYR A 114 -13.41 -22.68 -12.01
N VAL A 115 -12.92 -21.91 -11.04
CA VAL A 115 -12.04 -20.77 -11.25
C VAL A 115 -10.61 -21.20 -10.95
N ARG A 116 -9.70 -21.01 -11.91
CA ARG A 116 -8.25 -21.17 -11.71
C ARG A 116 -7.55 -19.83 -11.71
N TYR A 117 -6.38 -19.77 -11.09
CA TYR A 117 -5.60 -18.56 -10.93
C TYR A 117 -4.28 -18.67 -11.70
N ASP A 118 -4.20 -17.98 -12.84
CA ASP A 118 -3.02 -18.02 -13.72
C ASP A 118 -2.19 -16.73 -13.55
N PRO A 119 -0.84 -16.79 -13.48
CA PRO A 119 0.01 -15.60 -13.39
C PRO A 119 -0.13 -14.69 -14.62
N LEU A 120 -0.16 -13.37 -14.38
CA LEU A 120 -0.25 -12.39 -15.47
C LEU A 120 1.06 -12.29 -16.28
N GLY A 121 2.22 -12.45 -15.63
CA GLY A 121 3.52 -12.38 -16.29
C GLY A 121 4.51 -11.42 -15.64
N VAL A 122 5.05 -10.47 -16.41
CA VAL A 122 6.06 -9.51 -15.92
C VAL A 122 5.38 -8.31 -15.28
N ILE A 123 5.65 -8.09 -14.00
CA ILE A 123 5.07 -7.00 -13.19
C ILE A 123 6.16 -6.01 -12.83
N LEU A 124 5.90 -4.73 -13.07
CA LEU A 124 6.75 -3.64 -12.60
C LEU A 124 6.39 -3.30 -11.16
N ALA A 125 7.36 -3.32 -10.26
CA ALA A 125 7.24 -2.88 -8.88
C ALA A 125 8.00 -1.57 -8.70
N VAL A 126 7.28 -0.47 -8.41
CA VAL A 126 7.84 0.86 -8.09
C VAL A 126 7.73 1.04 -6.60
N MET A 127 8.88 1.02 -5.89
CA MET A 127 8.91 0.90 -4.44
C MET A 127 9.64 2.07 -3.77
N PRO A 128 9.16 2.53 -2.59
CA PRO A 128 9.71 3.67 -1.88
C PRO A 128 10.86 3.25 -0.95
N TRP A 129 11.55 4.23 -0.40
CA TRP A 129 12.74 4.09 0.42
C TRP A 129 12.47 3.80 1.90
N ASN A 130 11.25 4.00 2.41
CA ASN A 130 10.98 4.04 3.86
C ASN A 130 11.07 2.67 4.56
N PHE A 131 10.68 1.61 3.89
CA PHE A 131 10.94 0.22 4.29
C PHE A 131 11.58 -0.49 3.08
N PRO A 132 12.90 -0.36 2.89
CA PRO A 132 13.56 -0.75 1.64
C PRO A 132 13.40 -2.22 1.28
N LEU A 133 13.30 -3.09 2.27
CA LEU A 133 13.05 -4.51 2.03
C LEU A 133 11.57 -4.84 2.12
N TRP A 134 10.87 -4.43 3.19
CA TRP A 134 9.49 -4.85 3.44
C TRP A 134 8.53 -4.48 2.31
N GLN A 135 8.62 -3.27 1.75
CA GLN A 135 7.75 -2.85 0.65
C GLN A 135 7.93 -3.74 -0.58
N VAL A 136 9.16 -4.16 -0.86
CA VAL A 136 9.46 -5.08 -1.96
C VAL A 136 8.99 -6.50 -1.64
N PHE A 137 9.27 -7.02 -0.44
CA PHE A 137 8.91 -8.39 -0.07
C PHE A 137 7.40 -8.61 0.06
N ARG A 138 6.64 -7.58 0.43
CA ARG A 138 5.18 -7.57 0.45
C ARG A 138 4.57 -7.93 -0.91
N PHE A 139 5.18 -7.43 -1.99
CA PHE A 139 4.87 -7.76 -3.37
C PHE A 139 5.59 -9.05 -3.83
N LEU A 140 6.92 -9.12 -3.64
CA LEU A 140 7.78 -10.18 -4.20
C LEU A 140 7.34 -11.58 -3.76
N ALA A 141 7.11 -11.78 -2.45
CA ALA A 141 6.83 -13.11 -1.93
C ALA A 141 5.55 -13.71 -2.54
N PRO A 142 4.37 -13.05 -2.52
CA PRO A 142 3.18 -13.59 -3.16
C PRO A 142 3.30 -13.66 -4.69
N ALA A 143 3.92 -12.66 -5.34
CA ALA A 143 4.01 -12.61 -6.79
C ALA A 143 4.88 -13.75 -7.36
N LEU A 144 6.04 -14.01 -6.76
CA LEU A 144 6.90 -15.12 -7.19
C LEU A 144 6.29 -16.47 -6.86
N MET A 145 5.68 -16.62 -5.69
CA MET A 145 4.96 -17.88 -5.36
C MET A 145 3.83 -18.16 -6.35
N ALA A 146 3.15 -17.13 -6.83
CA ALA A 146 2.10 -17.24 -7.85
C ALA A 146 2.61 -17.55 -9.26
N GLY A 147 3.91 -17.41 -9.52
CA GLY A 147 4.53 -17.66 -10.83
C GLY A 147 4.73 -16.40 -11.69
N ASN A 148 4.53 -15.21 -11.14
CA ASN A 148 4.82 -13.94 -11.81
C ASN A 148 6.33 -13.62 -11.78
N ILE A 149 6.73 -12.66 -12.61
CA ILE A 149 8.08 -12.12 -12.71
C ILE A 149 8.07 -10.69 -12.15
N GLY A 150 9.06 -10.36 -11.31
CA GLY A 150 9.21 -9.02 -10.73
C GLY A 150 10.32 -8.21 -11.37
N LEU A 151 10.00 -6.99 -11.80
CA LEU A 151 10.97 -5.96 -12.16
C LEU A 151 10.90 -4.84 -11.13
N LEU A 152 11.95 -4.62 -10.37
CA LEU A 152 12.00 -3.62 -9.31
C LEU A 152 12.63 -2.31 -9.79
N LYS A 153 11.83 -1.24 -9.81
CA LYS A 153 12.34 0.13 -9.76
C LYS A 153 12.24 0.62 -8.31
N HIS A 154 13.33 0.63 -7.59
CA HIS A 154 13.38 1.13 -6.22
C HIS A 154 13.61 2.65 -6.17
N ALA A 155 13.37 3.28 -5.01
CA ALA A 155 13.76 4.66 -4.79
C ALA A 155 15.28 4.85 -4.97
N SER A 156 15.68 6.00 -5.53
CA SER A 156 17.07 6.26 -5.94
C SER A 156 18.06 6.36 -4.77
N ASN A 157 17.55 6.68 -3.57
CA ASN A 157 18.39 6.82 -2.37
C ASN A 157 18.68 5.49 -1.63
N VAL A 158 18.11 4.34 -2.08
CA VAL A 158 18.37 3.01 -1.48
C VAL A 158 18.81 1.96 -2.52
N PRO A 159 19.76 2.28 -3.41
CA PRO A 159 20.16 1.39 -4.50
C PRO A 159 20.89 0.13 -4.01
N GLN A 160 21.62 0.20 -2.88
CA GLN A 160 22.31 -0.97 -2.34
C GLN A 160 21.31 -1.99 -1.78
N CYS A 161 20.26 -1.53 -1.09
CA CYS A 161 19.15 -2.39 -0.67
C CYS A 161 18.48 -3.07 -1.87
N ALA A 162 18.22 -2.33 -2.96
CA ALA A 162 17.62 -2.87 -4.17
C ALA A 162 18.46 -3.98 -4.81
N LEU A 163 19.77 -3.79 -4.89
CA LEU A 163 20.71 -4.78 -5.43
C LEU A 163 20.86 -5.99 -4.51
N ALA A 164 20.83 -5.78 -3.19
CA ALA A 164 20.87 -6.87 -2.21
C ALA A 164 19.66 -7.80 -2.35
N ILE A 165 18.45 -7.27 -2.61
CA ILE A 165 17.25 -8.08 -2.84
C ILE A 165 17.41 -8.97 -4.08
N GLU A 166 17.88 -8.44 -5.23
CA GLU A 166 18.13 -9.25 -6.44
C GLU A 166 19.17 -10.34 -6.16
N ALA A 167 20.24 -10.00 -5.42
CA ALA A 167 21.27 -10.96 -5.04
C ALA A 167 20.73 -12.09 -4.14
N LEU A 168 19.89 -11.77 -3.16
CA LEU A 168 19.23 -12.75 -2.28
C LEU A 168 18.34 -13.70 -3.08
N VAL A 169 17.49 -13.18 -3.96
CA VAL A 169 16.61 -14.00 -4.81
C VAL A 169 17.43 -14.97 -5.68
N ARG A 170 18.51 -14.49 -6.29
CA ARG A 170 19.42 -15.33 -7.09
C ARG A 170 20.12 -16.40 -6.24
N ARG A 171 20.64 -16.03 -5.04
CA ARG A 171 21.28 -16.96 -4.10
C ARG A 171 20.31 -18.02 -3.58
N ALA A 172 19.03 -17.67 -3.45
CA ALA A 172 17.97 -18.61 -3.07
C ALA A 172 17.72 -19.69 -4.13
N GLY A 173 18.17 -19.48 -5.37
CA GLY A 173 18.08 -20.44 -6.46
C GLY A 173 16.95 -20.15 -7.46
N PHE A 174 16.23 -19.06 -7.33
CA PHE A 174 15.26 -18.65 -8.35
C PHE A 174 15.92 -18.52 -9.71
N PRO A 175 15.26 -18.95 -10.80
CA PRO A 175 15.82 -18.85 -12.15
C PRO A 175 16.17 -17.42 -12.54
N ARG A 176 17.18 -17.27 -13.39
CA ARG A 176 17.59 -15.96 -13.91
C ARG A 176 16.41 -15.24 -14.57
N GLY A 177 16.20 -13.98 -14.20
CA GLY A 177 15.16 -13.13 -14.76
C GLY A 177 13.83 -13.16 -14.02
N VAL A 178 13.64 -14.06 -13.03
CA VAL A 178 12.42 -14.11 -12.21
C VAL A 178 12.26 -12.84 -11.37
N PHE A 179 13.37 -12.29 -10.89
CA PHE A 179 13.39 -10.98 -10.22
C PHE A 179 14.63 -10.21 -10.61
N GLN A 180 14.46 -8.94 -10.99
CA GLN A 180 15.57 -8.09 -11.42
C GLN A 180 15.39 -6.66 -10.91
N THR A 181 16.44 -6.05 -10.38
CA THR A 181 16.52 -4.64 -10.03
C THR A 181 16.88 -3.81 -11.25
N LEU A 182 16.13 -2.74 -11.48
CA LEU A 182 16.34 -1.77 -12.52
C LEU A 182 16.87 -0.47 -11.89
N LEU A 183 18.18 -0.23 -11.99
CA LEU A 183 18.78 1.04 -11.60
C LEU A 183 18.49 2.08 -12.69
N ILE A 184 17.33 2.70 -12.62
CA ILE A 184 16.79 3.67 -13.58
C ILE A 184 16.23 4.89 -12.86
N GLU A 185 16.15 6.00 -13.57
CA GLU A 185 15.53 7.23 -13.11
C GLU A 185 13.99 7.14 -13.18
N ALA A 186 13.29 8.02 -12.43
CA ALA A 186 11.82 8.03 -12.38
C ALA A 186 11.17 8.22 -13.76
N ARG A 187 11.75 9.08 -14.61
CA ARG A 187 11.28 9.33 -16.00
C ARG A 187 11.24 8.07 -16.89
N GLN A 188 12.04 7.05 -16.59
CA GLN A 188 12.07 5.82 -17.37
C GLN A 188 10.93 4.84 -17.01
N VAL A 189 10.18 5.10 -15.92
CA VAL A 189 9.01 4.30 -15.52
C VAL A 189 7.93 4.32 -16.60
N GLU A 190 7.68 5.48 -17.19
CA GLU A 190 6.72 5.62 -18.30
C GLU A 190 7.09 4.73 -19.50
N HIS A 191 8.38 4.71 -19.87
CA HIS A 191 8.87 3.85 -20.94
C HIS A 191 8.60 2.36 -20.66
N LEU A 192 8.82 1.91 -19.41
CA LEU A 192 8.53 0.55 -18.99
C LEU A 192 7.03 0.25 -19.01
N LEU A 193 6.19 1.19 -18.60
CA LEU A 193 4.74 1.03 -18.67
C LEU A 193 4.24 0.91 -20.11
N ASN A 194 4.83 1.66 -21.03
CA ASN A 194 4.50 1.58 -22.47
C ASN A 194 4.96 0.27 -23.13
N ASP A 195 5.90 -0.45 -22.51
CA ASP A 195 6.39 -1.72 -23.07
C ASP A 195 5.33 -2.82 -22.90
N PRO A 196 4.91 -3.52 -23.98
CA PRO A 196 3.89 -4.57 -23.92
C PRO A 196 4.33 -5.79 -23.10
N ARG A 197 5.63 -5.97 -22.86
CA ARG A 197 6.18 -7.06 -22.04
C ARG A 197 5.86 -6.88 -20.55
N VAL A 198 5.66 -5.65 -20.09
CA VAL A 198 5.21 -5.34 -18.73
C VAL A 198 3.69 -5.32 -18.72
N VAL A 199 3.06 -6.24 -17.99
CA VAL A 199 1.61 -6.49 -18.07
C VAL A 199 0.81 -5.87 -16.93
N ALA A 200 1.48 -5.51 -15.83
CA ALA A 200 0.87 -4.90 -14.66
C ALA A 200 1.91 -4.09 -13.88
N VAL A 201 1.46 -3.26 -12.95
CA VAL A 201 2.33 -2.47 -12.08
C VAL A 201 1.78 -2.43 -10.66
N THR A 202 2.67 -2.53 -9.68
CA THR A 202 2.41 -2.16 -8.29
C THR A 202 3.25 -0.94 -7.93
N LEU A 203 2.65 -0.01 -7.20
CA LEU A 203 3.38 1.15 -6.70
C LEU A 203 3.03 1.37 -5.23
N THR A 204 4.07 1.47 -4.40
CA THR A 204 3.98 2.08 -3.07
C THR A 204 4.74 3.40 -3.12
N GLY A 205 4.11 4.50 -2.69
CA GLY A 205 4.77 5.82 -2.75
C GLY A 205 3.85 6.99 -2.50
N SER A 206 4.23 8.17 -3.03
CA SER A 206 3.43 9.39 -2.90
C SER A 206 2.16 9.35 -3.77
N GLU A 207 1.15 10.15 -3.39
CA GLU A 207 -0.08 10.32 -4.16
C GLU A 207 0.21 10.78 -5.60
N ALA A 208 1.14 11.71 -5.80
CA ALA A 208 1.51 12.21 -7.12
C ALA A 208 2.08 11.10 -8.02
N ALA A 209 3.00 10.28 -7.49
CA ALA A 209 3.53 9.13 -8.22
C ALA A 209 2.44 8.09 -8.53
N GLY A 210 1.54 7.83 -7.57
CA GLY A 210 0.40 6.94 -7.76
C GLY A 210 -0.52 7.39 -8.88
N ARG A 211 -0.89 8.68 -8.89
CA ARG A 211 -1.72 9.28 -9.96
C ARG A 211 -1.07 9.15 -11.33
N ALA A 212 0.22 9.47 -11.44
CA ALA A 212 0.96 9.39 -12.70
C ALA A 212 1.01 7.96 -13.25
N VAL A 213 1.37 6.99 -12.41
CA VAL A 213 1.43 5.58 -12.80
C VAL A 213 0.05 5.03 -13.14
N ALA A 214 -0.98 5.36 -12.34
CA ALA A 214 -2.34 4.90 -12.59
C ALA A 214 -2.92 5.45 -13.89
N ALA A 215 -2.70 6.73 -14.20
CA ALA A 215 -3.17 7.34 -15.43
C ALA A 215 -2.57 6.64 -16.66
N GLN A 216 -1.24 6.42 -16.65
CA GLN A 216 -0.56 5.74 -17.76
C GLN A 216 -0.96 4.25 -17.87
N ALA A 217 -1.02 3.53 -16.74
CA ALA A 217 -1.45 2.14 -16.73
C ALA A 217 -2.91 1.98 -17.19
N GLY A 218 -3.80 2.88 -16.76
CA GLY A 218 -5.21 2.90 -17.17
C GLY A 218 -5.38 3.15 -18.67
N TRP A 219 -4.61 4.09 -19.25
CA TRP A 219 -4.57 4.30 -20.70
C TRP A 219 -4.17 3.03 -21.47
N LEU A 220 -3.26 2.24 -20.90
CA LEU A 220 -2.76 1.00 -21.48
C LEU A 220 -3.57 -0.25 -21.08
N ILE A 221 -4.64 -0.08 -20.29
CA ILE A 221 -5.49 -1.16 -19.74
C ILE A 221 -4.64 -2.18 -18.95
N LYS A 222 -3.63 -1.71 -18.22
CA LYS A 222 -2.77 -2.53 -17.37
C LYS A 222 -3.26 -2.49 -15.93
N LYS A 223 -3.32 -3.66 -15.28
CA LYS A 223 -3.72 -3.76 -13.87
C LYS A 223 -2.74 -3.02 -12.97
N THR A 224 -3.28 -2.33 -11.96
CA THR A 224 -2.50 -1.61 -10.96
C THR A 224 -2.93 -1.98 -9.54
N VAL A 225 -1.95 -1.98 -8.62
CA VAL A 225 -2.15 -1.95 -7.16
C VAL A 225 -1.40 -0.73 -6.65
N LEU A 226 -2.09 0.13 -5.89
CA LEU A 226 -1.54 1.38 -5.39
C LEU A 226 -1.63 1.42 -3.87
N GLU A 227 -0.49 1.56 -3.21
CA GLU A 227 -0.34 1.79 -1.78
C GLU A 227 0.30 3.16 -1.58
N LEU A 228 -0.49 4.15 -1.16
CA LEU A 228 -0.08 5.55 -1.14
C LEU A 228 0.01 6.10 0.29
N GLY A 229 -0.01 7.42 0.42
CA GLY A 229 0.06 8.10 1.71
C GLY A 229 -1.10 7.79 2.66
N GLY A 230 -0.94 8.15 3.92
CA GLY A 230 -1.93 7.98 4.96
C GLY A 230 -1.80 9.02 6.07
N SER A 231 -2.92 9.42 6.64
CA SER A 231 -2.98 10.25 7.84
C SER A 231 -3.82 9.57 8.92
N ASP A 232 -3.33 8.38 9.33
CA ASP A 232 -4.07 7.46 10.18
C ASP A 232 -4.46 8.09 11.52
N PRO A 233 -5.73 7.95 11.96
CA PRO A 233 -6.18 8.36 13.27
C PRO A 233 -5.77 7.33 14.34
N PHE A 234 -5.40 7.84 15.51
CA PHE A 234 -5.23 7.10 16.75
C PHE A 234 -6.26 7.63 17.75
N ILE A 235 -7.37 6.89 17.93
CA ILE A 235 -8.54 7.31 18.73
C ILE A 235 -8.41 6.74 20.13
N VAL A 236 -8.60 7.57 21.16
CA VAL A 236 -8.57 7.13 22.57
C VAL A 236 -9.85 7.57 23.27
N LEU A 237 -10.67 6.60 23.68
CA LEU A 237 -11.97 6.80 24.33
C LEU A 237 -11.88 6.60 25.85
N PRO A 238 -12.87 7.05 26.63
CA PRO A 238 -12.80 7.05 28.09
C PRO A 238 -12.54 5.69 28.75
N SER A 239 -13.00 4.61 28.13
CA SER A 239 -12.82 3.24 28.63
C SER A 239 -11.46 2.63 28.35
N ALA A 240 -10.59 3.31 27.58
CA ALA A 240 -9.28 2.82 27.20
C ALA A 240 -8.36 2.61 28.41
N ASN A 241 -7.51 1.60 28.34
CA ASN A 241 -6.35 1.54 29.23
C ASN A 241 -5.36 2.65 28.83
N LEU A 242 -5.35 3.73 29.60
CA LEU A 242 -4.58 4.94 29.28
C LEU A 242 -3.07 4.70 29.27
N ASP A 243 -2.54 3.84 30.15
CA ASP A 243 -1.12 3.51 30.20
C ASP A 243 -0.68 2.82 28.89
N ALA A 244 -1.44 1.82 28.48
CA ALA A 244 -1.18 1.11 27.23
C ALA A 244 -1.39 2.03 26.01
N ALA A 245 -2.43 2.87 26.01
CA ALA A 245 -2.73 3.78 24.91
C ALA A 245 -1.60 4.80 24.72
N VAL A 246 -1.10 5.44 25.78
CA VAL A 246 0.01 6.41 25.71
C VAL A 246 1.30 5.74 25.22
N ALA A 247 1.69 4.59 25.81
CA ALA A 247 2.90 3.88 25.41
C ALA A 247 2.87 3.48 23.93
N ASN A 248 1.71 3.05 23.42
CA ASN A 248 1.55 2.67 22.03
C ASN A 248 1.33 3.88 21.10
N ALA A 249 0.80 5.01 21.58
CA ALA A 249 0.71 6.26 20.81
C ALA A 249 2.12 6.77 20.44
N ILE A 250 3.06 6.76 21.40
CA ILE A 250 4.46 7.13 21.15
C ILE A 250 5.06 6.21 20.07
N LYS A 251 4.92 4.88 20.21
CA LYS A 251 5.41 3.90 19.24
C LYS A 251 4.75 4.07 17.87
N ALA A 252 3.43 4.28 17.83
CA ALA A 252 2.68 4.44 16.60
C ALA A 252 3.10 5.70 15.83
N ARG A 253 3.46 6.80 16.53
CA ARG A 253 3.98 8.00 15.86
C ARG A 253 5.41 7.83 15.37
N THR A 254 6.24 7.13 16.12
CA THR A 254 7.70 7.12 15.92
C THR A 254 8.21 5.89 15.20
N ILE A 255 7.33 4.95 14.83
CA ILE A 255 7.71 3.82 13.99
C ILE A 255 8.48 4.30 12.76
N ASN A 256 9.66 3.72 12.52
CA ASN A 256 10.52 4.08 11.39
C ASN A 256 10.88 5.58 11.35
N ASN A 257 11.21 6.19 12.48
CA ASN A 257 11.45 7.63 12.66
C ASN A 257 10.23 8.49 12.26
N GLY A 258 9.02 7.96 12.34
CA GLY A 258 7.78 8.59 11.87
C GLY A 258 7.55 8.52 10.35
N GLN A 259 8.47 7.93 9.60
CA GLN A 259 8.46 7.83 8.13
C GLN A 259 7.72 6.57 7.66
N SER A 260 6.44 6.45 8.04
CA SER A 260 5.59 5.33 7.64
C SER A 260 4.19 5.82 7.29
N CYS A 261 3.61 5.28 6.23
CA CYS A 261 2.23 5.57 5.84
C CYS A 261 1.24 5.20 6.95
N ILE A 262 1.48 4.09 7.68
CA ILE A 262 0.66 3.64 8.81
C ILE A 262 1.11 4.20 10.18
N ALA A 263 2.12 5.07 10.24
CA ALA A 263 2.40 5.79 11.49
C ALA A 263 1.22 6.73 11.78
N ALA A 264 0.66 6.64 12.99
CA ALA A 264 -0.44 7.52 13.38
C ALA A 264 -0.03 8.99 13.33
N LYS A 265 -0.80 9.84 12.68
CA LYS A 265 -0.52 11.28 12.55
C LYS A 265 -1.50 12.11 13.37
N ARG A 266 -2.76 11.68 13.50
CA ARG A 266 -3.85 12.40 14.15
C ARG A 266 -4.29 11.64 15.39
N PHE A 267 -3.95 12.19 16.57
CA PHE A 267 -4.30 11.62 17.88
C PHE A 267 -5.60 12.27 18.36
N ILE A 268 -6.69 11.52 18.36
CA ILE A 268 -8.05 11.98 18.65
C ILE A 268 -8.45 11.43 20.01
N VAL A 269 -8.49 12.31 21.01
CA VAL A 269 -8.63 11.90 22.41
C VAL A 269 -9.88 12.51 23.02
N HIS A 270 -10.68 11.67 23.71
CA HIS A 270 -11.87 12.12 24.40
C HIS A 270 -11.53 13.09 25.53
N GLU A 271 -12.32 14.14 25.67
CA GLU A 271 -12.04 15.28 26.57
C GLU A 271 -11.87 14.89 28.05
N SER A 272 -12.56 13.87 28.52
CA SER A 272 -12.47 13.43 29.90
C SER A 272 -11.09 12.89 30.30
N ILE A 273 -10.31 12.38 29.34
CA ILE A 273 -8.97 11.81 29.54
C ILE A 273 -7.87 12.63 28.85
N TYR A 274 -8.26 13.64 28.07
CA TYR A 274 -7.33 14.45 27.27
C TYR A 274 -6.20 15.09 28.07
N PRO A 275 -6.42 15.74 29.24
CA PRO A 275 -5.34 16.42 29.95
C PRO A 275 -4.24 15.46 30.41
N GLU A 276 -4.61 14.28 30.89
CA GLU A 276 -3.64 13.27 31.34
C GLU A 276 -2.95 12.60 30.15
N PHE A 277 -3.67 12.32 29.05
CA PHE A 277 -3.07 11.81 27.83
C PHE A 277 -2.06 12.81 27.25
N GLU A 278 -2.44 14.09 27.07
CA GLU A 278 -1.56 15.16 26.56
C GLU A 278 -0.27 15.23 27.35
N LYS A 279 -0.39 15.37 28.68
CA LYS A 279 0.76 15.48 29.58
C LYS A 279 1.75 14.32 29.38
N ARG A 280 1.24 13.09 29.39
CA ARG A 280 2.08 11.88 29.33
C ARG A 280 2.62 11.63 27.93
N PHE A 281 1.83 11.89 26.89
CA PHE A 281 2.25 11.73 25.50
C PHE A 281 3.34 12.73 25.14
N VAL A 282 3.18 14.01 25.52
CA VAL A 282 4.19 15.05 25.32
C VAL A 282 5.51 14.71 26.04
N ALA A 283 5.41 14.28 27.31
CA ALA A 283 6.61 13.87 28.06
C ALA A 283 7.32 12.69 27.37
N GLY A 284 6.57 11.64 27.01
CA GLY A 284 7.16 10.46 26.36
C GLY A 284 7.74 10.73 24.97
N MET A 285 7.18 11.69 24.22
CA MET A 285 7.77 12.13 22.94
C MET A 285 9.06 12.95 23.17
N ALA A 286 9.11 13.75 24.22
CA ALA A 286 10.28 14.57 24.56
C ALA A 286 11.46 13.72 25.09
N ASP A 287 11.17 12.60 25.75
CA ASP A 287 12.18 11.70 26.35
C ASP A 287 12.89 10.81 25.32
N LEU A 288 12.44 10.77 24.05
CA LEU A 288 13.04 9.95 23.02
C LEU A 288 14.46 10.40 22.67
N ARG A 289 15.38 9.46 22.64
CA ARG A 289 16.79 9.71 22.35
C ARG A 289 17.03 9.79 20.85
N ILE A 290 17.34 10.99 20.38
CA ILE A 290 17.76 11.24 19.01
C ILE A 290 19.25 11.01 18.90
N GLY A 291 19.73 10.28 17.89
CA GLY A 291 21.17 10.03 17.78
C GLY A 291 21.59 9.17 16.60
N ASN A 292 22.83 8.69 16.66
CA ASN A 292 23.38 7.79 15.67
C ASN A 292 22.52 6.53 15.52
N PRO A 293 21.92 6.28 14.34
CA PRO A 293 20.96 5.18 14.14
C PRO A 293 21.61 3.78 14.25
N MET A 294 22.95 3.70 14.25
CA MET A 294 23.69 2.44 14.44
C MET A 294 23.79 2.00 15.90
N LEU A 295 23.44 2.85 16.85
CA LEU A 295 23.50 2.54 18.27
C LEU A 295 22.16 1.92 18.74
N GLU A 296 22.25 0.84 19.53
CA GLU A 296 21.08 0.16 20.15
C GLU A 296 20.28 1.10 21.08
N THR A 297 20.92 2.14 21.59
CA THR A 297 20.31 3.10 22.52
C THR A 297 19.56 4.22 21.81
N THR A 298 19.62 4.33 20.50
CA THR A 298 18.94 5.38 19.72
C THR A 298 17.48 4.99 19.48
N ASP A 299 16.56 5.87 19.86
CA ASP A 299 15.12 5.70 19.61
C ASP A 299 14.72 6.31 18.26
N ILE A 300 15.30 7.46 17.89
CA ILE A 300 15.02 8.20 16.65
C ILE A 300 16.31 8.49 15.90
N GLY A 301 16.42 7.98 14.69
CA GLY A 301 17.46 8.29 13.72
C GLY A 301 17.08 9.50 12.83
N PRO A 302 17.92 9.80 11.82
CA PRO A 302 17.67 10.89 10.88
C PRO A 302 16.50 10.57 9.92
N LEU A 303 15.92 11.61 9.34
CA LEU A 303 15.04 11.50 8.17
C LEU A 303 15.87 11.11 6.94
N ALA A 304 15.27 10.42 5.97
CA ALA A 304 16.01 9.77 4.90
C ALA A 304 16.70 10.73 3.93
N THR A 305 16.18 11.93 3.72
CA THR A 305 16.78 12.92 2.81
C THR A 305 16.66 14.33 3.37
N PRO A 306 17.55 15.27 2.94
CA PRO A 306 17.43 16.69 3.29
C PRO A 306 16.09 17.30 2.86
N GLN A 307 15.55 16.87 1.72
CA GLN A 307 14.27 17.37 1.21
C GLN A 307 13.13 17.05 2.17
N ILE A 308 13.05 15.82 2.70
CA ILE A 308 12.02 15.43 3.66
C ILE A 308 12.13 16.23 4.97
N LEU A 309 13.34 16.52 5.41
CA LEU A 309 13.57 17.39 6.57
C LEU A 309 13.00 18.79 6.31
N GLU A 310 13.28 19.35 5.14
CA GLU A 310 12.81 20.70 4.77
C GLU A 310 11.28 20.74 4.63
N GLU A 311 10.67 19.77 3.95
CA GLU A 311 9.21 19.65 3.84
C GLU A 311 8.56 19.57 5.22
N LEU A 312 9.13 18.78 6.15
CA LEU A 312 8.57 18.65 7.50
C LEU A 312 8.71 19.95 8.31
N LEU A 313 9.82 20.71 8.15
CA LEU A 313 9.99 22.03 8.76
C LEU A 313 8.94 23.02 8.24
N GLN A 314 8.68 23.01 6.94
CA GLN A 314 7.64 23.85 6.32
C GLN A 314 6.24 23.48 6.83
N GLN A 315 5.93 22.18 6.93
CA GLN A 315 4.66 21.69 7.47
C GLN A 315 4.45 22.09 8.94
N VAL A 316 5.48 22.03 9.77
CA VAL A 316 5.40 22.49 11.18
C VAL A 316 5.24 24.01 11.26
N THR A 317 5.87 24.75 10.37
CA THR A 317 5.70 26.21 10.26
C THR A 317 4.25 26.55 9.87
N LEU A 318 3.71 25.89 8.85
CA LEU A 318 2.31 26.05 8.43
C LEU A 318 1.33 25.72 9.56
N ALA A 319 1.63 24.66 10.35
CA ALA A 319 0.82 24.31 11.50
C ALA A 319 0.80 25.42 12.57
N ARG A 320 1.96 26.06 12.85
CA ARG A 320 2.04 27.22 13.77
C ARG A 320 1.26 28.42 13.26
N GLU A 321 1.42 28.75 11.98
CA GLU A 321 0.69 29.84 11.32
C GLU A 321 -0.82 29.62 11.29
N SER A 322 -1.24 28.34 11.24
CA SER A 322 -2.65 27.92 11.34
C SER A 322 -3.19 27.89 12.79
N GLY A 323 -2.46 28.41 13.76
CA GLY A 323 -2.87 28.51 15.18
C GLY A 323 -2.48 27.31 16.02
N GLY A 324 -1.74 26.35 15.49
CA GLY A 324 -1.24 25.19 16.23
C GLY A 324 -0.19 25.57 17.29
N ARG A 325 -0.31 25.01 18.48
CA ARG A 325 0.65 25.16 19.59
C ARG A 325 1.60 23.95 19.59
N VAL A 326 2.87 24.18 19.37
CA VAL A 326 3.91 23.16 19.54
C VAL A 326 4.14 22.94 21.03
N LEU A 327 3.83 21.74 21.51
CA LEU A 327 3.95 21.35 22.92
C LEU A 327 5.33 20.79 23.25
N THR A 328 5.98 20.16 22.27
CA THR A 328 7.38 19.70 22.32
C THR A 328 7.96 19.62 20.92
N GLY A 329 9.28 19.74 20.78
CA GLY A 329 10.00 19.64 19.50
C GLY A 329 9.75 20.79 18.54
N GLY A 330 9.53 20.47 17.28
CA GLY A 330 9.16 21.43 16.23
C GLY A 330 10.34 22.08 15.51
N ALA A 331 11.52 21.50 15.59
CA ALA A 331 12.73 22.00 14.97
C ALA A 331 13.68 20.86 14.56
N ARG A 332 14.67 21.20 13.76
CA ARG A 332 15.83 20.35 13.49
C ARG A 332 16.52 19.98 14.82
N ALA A 333 16.95 18.75 14.94
CA ALA A 333 17.77 18.32 16.07
C ALA A 333 19.26 18.35 15.71
N LEU A 334 20.09 18.77 16.64
CA LEU A 334 21.54 18.65 16.54
C LEU A 334 21.96 17.33 17.20
N VAL A 335 22.85 16.60 16.54
CA VAL A 335 23.46 15.39 17.07
C VAL A 335 24.95 15.58 17.06
N ASP A 336 25.62 15.36 18.21
CA ASP A 336 27.05 15.61 18.42
C ASP A 336 27.46 17.06 18.07
N ASP A 337 26.60 18.04 18.41
CA ASP A 337 26.76 19.47 18.09
C ASP A 337 26.92 19.77 16.58
N SER A 338 26.48 18.84 15.71
CA SER A 338 26.61 18.93 14.26
C SER A 338 25.24 19.12 13.57
N GLU A 339 25.21 19.99 12.57
CA GLU A 339 24.09 20.16 11.64
C GLU A 339 24.12 19.19 10.45
N LEU A 340 25.11 18.28 10.37
CA LEU A 340 25.36 17.40 9.22
C LEU A 340 24.36 16.28 9.22
N GLY A 341 23.34 16.10 9.63
CA GLY A 341 22.37 14.99 9.53
C GLY A 341 20.95 15.52 9.38
N ASN A 342 20.08 14.68 8.89
CA ASN A 342 18.69 15.04 8.65
C ASN A 342 17.84 14.79 9.91
N TYR A 343 18.29 15.22 11.09
CA TYR A 343 17.61 14.93 12.35
C TYR A 343 16.49 15.94 12.64
N PHE A 344 15.35 15.41 13.10
CA PHE A 344 14.19 16.20 13.48
C PHE A 344 13.68 15.80 14.87
N GLN A 345 13.29 16.78 15.69
CA GLN A 345 12.80 16.54 17.04
C GLN A 345 11.41 15.89 17.03
N PRO A 346 11.16 14.82 17.84
CA PRO A 346 9.82 14.33 18.06
C PRO A 346 8.91 15.46 18.53
N THR A 347 7.79 15.63 17.83
CA THR A 347 6.98 16.85 17.91
C THR A 347 5.52 16.51 18.19
N VAL A 348 4.90 17.29 19.08
CA VAL A 348 3.47 17.26 19.32
C VAL A 348 2.89 18.65 19.10
N ILE A 349 1.87 18.75 18.26
CA ILE A 349 1.14 19.99 17.94
C ILE A 349 -0.31 19.82 18.36
N ALA A 350 -0.84 20.75 19.16
CA ALA A 350 -2.23 20.78 19.59
C ALA A 350 -2.92 22.11 19.26
N GLY A 351 -4.24 22.16 19.34
CA GLY A 351 -5.01 23.38 19.19
C GLY A 351 -5.26 23.82 17.73
N LEU A 352 -4.95 22.97 16.76
CA LEU A 352 -5.31 23.22 15.36
C LEU A 352 -6.82 23.17 15.17
N MET A 353 -7.34 24.07 14.34
CA MET A 353 -8.69 23.94 13.81
C MET A 353 -8.77 22.76 12.86
N ARG A 354 -9.88 22.00 12.88
CA ARG A 354 -10.04 20.76 12.08
C ARG A 354 -9.92 20.99 10.57
N ASN A 355 -10.35 22.17 10.10
CA ASN A 355 -10.29 22.57 8.70
C ASN A 355 -8.97 23.21 8.28
N ALA A 356 -7.95 23.24 9.15
CA ALA A 356 -6.63 23.74 8.76
C ALA A 356 -6.03 22.85 7.66
N ALA A 357 -5.44 23.45 6.63
CA ALA A 357 -4.89 22.74 5.47
C ALA A 357 -3.92 21.62 5.87
N ILE A 358 -3.08 21.88 6.86
CA ILE A 358 -2.11 20.90 7.37
C ILE A 358 -2.77 19.61 7.93
N CYS A 359 -4.03 19.65 8.37
CA CYS A 359 -4.76 18.46 8.83
C CYS A 359 -5.14 17.52 7.68
N GLN A 360 -5.08 18.00 6.44
CA GLN A 360 -5.35 17.26 5.21
C GLN A 360 -4.08 16.72 4.54
N GLU A 361 -2.89 17.02 5.11
CA GLU A 361 -1.60 16.57 4.61
C GLU A 361 -1.07 15.35 5.37
N GLU A 362 -0.14 14.63 4.74
CA GLU A 362 0.63 13.58 5.40
C GLU A 362 1.91 14.16 5.99
N LEU A 363 2.05 14.11 7.33
CA LEU A 363 3.27 14.48 8.04
C LEU A 363 4.22 13.26 8.09
N PHE A 364 5.23 13.23 7.20
CA PHE A 364 6.08 12.06 7.01
C PHE A 364 7.36 12.13 7.84
N GLY A 365 7.22 12.25 9.16
CA GLY A 365 8.26 12.34 10.17
C GLY A 365 7.66 12.28 11.58
N PRO A 366 8.44 12.44 12.66
CA PRO A 366 7.99 12.22 14.04
C PRO A 366 7.13 13.38 14.60
N VAL A 367 6.10 13.81 13.85
CA VAL A 367 5.20 14.92 14.19
C VAL A 367 3.78 14.40 14.40
N ALA A 368 3.20 14.64 15.57
CA ALA A 368 1.85 14.27 15.96
C ALA A 368 0.92 15.48 16.03
N LEU A 369 -0.27 15.38 15.44
CA LEU A 369 -1.37 16.33 15.61
C LEU A 369 -2.33 15.80 16.68
N LEU A 370 -2.58 16.58 17.75
CA LEU A 370 -3.38 16.17 18.89
C LEU A 370 -4.71 16.95 18.92
N PHE A 371 -5.82 16.22 18.95
CA PHE A 371 -7.18 16.75 18.92
C PHE A 371 -7.97 16.27 20.12
N ARG A 372 -8.81 17.16 20.65
CA ARG A 372 -9.78 16.90 21.72
C ARG A 372 -11.17 16.75 21.12
N VAL A 373 -11.92 15.74 21.55
CA VAL A 373 -13.30 15.47 21.13
C VAL A 373 -14.19 15.23 22.35
N ALA A 374 -15.47 15.59 22.25
CA ALA A 374 -16.43 15.44 23.33
C ALA A 374 -17.25 14.14 23.26
N SER A 375 -17.21 13.43 22.13
CA SER A 375 -18.02 12.21 21.93
C SER A 375 -17.39 11.27 20.90
N LEU A 376 -17.91 10.03 20.88
CA LEU A 376 -17.60 9.04 19.84
C LEU A 376 -17.97 9.53 18.43
N ASP A 377 -19.14 10.18 18.28
CA ASP A 377 -19.60 10.73 17.00
C ASP A 377 -18.60 11.75 16.45
N GLU A 378 -18.13 12.63 17.31
CA GLU A 378 -17.13 13.62 16.95
C GLU A 378 -15.78 12.99 16.62
N ALA A 379 -15.38 11.94 17.34
CA ALA A 379 -14.16 11.19 17.04
C ALA A 379 -14.23 10.50 15.68
N ILE A 380 -15.34 9.87 15.33
CA ILE A 380 -15.56 9.22 14.03
C ILE A 380 -15.59 10.26 12.91
N ALA A 381 -16.33 11.37 13.11
CA ALA A 381 -16.39 12.44 12.13
C ALA A 381 -15.01 13.02 11.82
N LEU A 382 -14.21 13.32 12.84
CA LEU A 382 -12.85 13.83 12.69
C LEU A 382 -11.91 12.78 12.09
N ALA A 383 -12.04 11.52 12.48
CA ALA A 383 -11.23 10.44 11.91
C ALA A 383 -11.43 10.31 10.39
N ASN A 384 -12.67 10.46 9.92
CA ASN A 384 -13.05 10.36 8.51
C ASN A 384 -12.80 11.64 7.69
N ASP A 385 -12.62 12.79 8.37
CA ASP A 385 -12.35 14.09 7.74
C ASP A 385 -10.89 14.18 7.27
N THR A 386 -10.59 13.42 6.22
CA THR A 386 -9.28 13.35 5.57
C THR A 386 -9.44 12.77 4.17
N PRO A 387 -8.59 13.19 3.20
CA PRO A 387 -8.57 12.57 1.87
C PRO A 387 -8.00 11.14 1.89
N PHE A 388 -7.38 10.74 2.98
CA PHE A 388 -6.77 9.42 3.14
C PHE A 388 -7.71 8.39 3.80
N GLY A 389 -7.37 7.11 3.68
CA GLY A 389 -8.13 6.03 4.29
C GLY A 389 -7.33 4.73 4.32
N LEU A 390 -6.09 4.77 4.89
CA LEU A 390 -5.24 3.58 4.93
C LEU A 390 -5.62 2.68 6.10
N ALA A 391 -5.48 3.16 7.33
CA ALA A 391 -5.85 2.41 8.52
C ALA A 391 -6.24 3.33 9.68
N ALA A 392 -6.70 2.72 10.79
CA ALA A 392 -7.01 3.40 12.04
C ALA A 392 -6.64 2.53 13.23
N SER A 393 -6.20 3.16 14.33
CA SER A 393 -6.07 2.52 15.64
C SER A 393 -7.08 3.14 16.61
N ALA A 394 -7.83 2.33 17.35
CA ALA A 394 -8.82 2.80 18.31
C ALA A 394 -8.69 2.07 19.65
N TRP A 395 -8.73 2.82 20.74
CA TRP A 395 -8.50 2.36 22.10
C TRP A 395 -9.77 2.52 22.93
N THR A 396 -10.40 1.39 23.24
CA THR A 396 -11.64 1.28 24.01
C THR A 396 -11.81 -0.15 24.52
N THR A 397 -12.48 -0.32 25.64
CA THR A 397 -12.93 -1.63 26.14
C THR A 397 -14.44 -1.85 25.93
N ASP A 398 -15.16 -0.85 25.43
CA ASP A 398 -16.59 -0.93 25.16
C ASP A 398 -16.87 -1.60 23.82
N ASP A 399 -17.71 -2.65 23.82
CA ASP A 399 -18.04 -3.43 22.63
C ASP A 399 -18.91 -2.65 21.64
N ALA A 400 -19.82 -1.81 22.10
CA ALA A 400 -20.67 -1.00 21.23
C ALA A 400 -19.83 0.07 20.50
N GLU A 401 -18.88 0.71 21.19
CA GLU A 401 -17.91 1.60 20.56
C GLU A 401 -17.07 0.87 19.51
N ARG A 402 -16.58 -0.35 19.81
CA ARG A 402 -15.82 -1.16 18.84
C ARG A 402 -16.63 -1.49 17.59
N GLN A 403 -17.90 -1.90 17.75
CA GLN A 403 -18.77 -2.22 16.63
C GLN A 403 -19.02 -0.99 15.75
N ARG A 404 -19.31 0.16 16.33
CA ARG A 404 -19.50 1.41 15.58
C ARG A 404 -18.23 1.81 14.84
N LEU A 405 -17.08 1.84 15.52
CA LEU A 405 -15.80 2.19 14.91
C LEU A 405 -15.43 1.25 13.76
N ALA A 406 -15.69 -0.06 13.90
CA ALA A 406 -15.42 -1.02 12.84
C ALA A 406 -16.25 -0.78 11.58
N VAL A 407 -17.48 -0.27 11.72
CA VAL A 407 -18.41 -0.02 10.59
C VAL A 407 -18.24 1.39 10.01
N GLU A 408 -18.07 2.39 10.87
CA GLU A 408 -18.18 3.79 10.48
C GLU A 408 -16.84 4.43 10.08
N LEU A 409 -15.68 3.83 10.46
CA LEU A 409 -14.37 4.35 10.03
C LEU A 409 -14.10 4.03 8.56
N GLN A 410 -13.80 5.07 7.77
CA GLN A 410 -13.56 4.98 6.33
C GLN A 410 -12.07 4.73 6.03
N CYS A 411 -11.61 3.51 6.30
CA CYS A 411 -10.24 3.09 6.04
C CYS A 411 -10.16 1.60 5.65
N GLY A 412 -8.98 1.18 5.19
CA GLY A 412 -8.75 -0.20 4.78
C GLY A 412 -8.63 -1.19 5.93
N ALA A 413 -8.27 -0.74 7.14
CA ALA A 413 -8.13 -1.60 8.31
C ALA A 413 -8.35 -0.83 9.63
N VAL A 414 -8.97 -1.48 10.63
CA VAL A 414 -9.16 -0.92 11.97
C VAL A 414 -8.51 -1.87 12.99
N PHE A 415 -7.69 -1.30 13.88
CA PHE A 415 -6.98 -2.03 14.92
C PHE A 415 -7.47 -1.55 16.29
N PHE A 416 -7.93 -2.48 17.12
CA PHE A 416 -8.40 -2.16 18.48
C PHE A 416 -7.36 -2.50 19.54
N ASN A 417 -7.04 -1.55 20.42
CA ASN A 417 -6.11 -1.69 21.53
C ASN A 417 -4.70 -2.15 21.12
N THR A 418 -4.30 -1.85 19.91
CA THR A 418 -2.98 -2.12 19.35
C THR A 418 -2.66 -1.12 18.23
N PRO A 419 -1.39 -0.80 17.96
CA PRO A 419 -1.01 0.00 16.80
C PRO A 419 -1.31 -0.71 15.49
N VAL A 420 -1.47 0.08 14.43
CA VAL A 420 -1.59 -0.46 13.07
C VAL A 420 -0.30 -1.19 12.67
N ALA A 421 -0.46 -2.37 12.11
CA ALA A 421 0.65 -3.16 11.58
C ALA A 421 0.21 -3.96 10.34
N SER A 422 1.10 -4.10 9.37
CA SER A 422 0.88 -5.04 8.26
C SER A 422 1.24 -6.46 8.70
N ASP A 423 0.30 -7.39 8.54
CA ASP A 423 0.45 -8.81 8.88
C ASP A 423 0.28 -9.66 7.60
N PRO A 424 1.19 -10.60 7.30
CA PRO A 424 1.08 -11.44 6.10
C PRO A 424 -0.25 -12.20 5.96
N ARG A 425 -0.95 -12.45 7.06
CA ARG A 425 -2.22 -13.18 7.11
C ARG A 425 -3.44 -12.35 6.73
N LEU A 426 -3.34 -11.02 6.83
CA LEU A 426 -4.44 -10.08 6.65
C LEU A 426 -4.24 -9.25 5.38
N PRO A 427 -5.31 -8.97 4.61
CA PRO A 427 -5.20 -8.03 3.50
C PRO A 427 -4.76 -6.66 4.00
N PHE A 428 -3.84 -6.03 3.26
CA PHE A 428 -3.33 -4.69 3.55
C PHE A 428 -3.59 -3.77 2.36
N GLY A 429 -4.07 -2.56 2.63
CA GLY A 429 -4.31 -1.52 1.62
C GLY A 429 -5.42 -0.57 2.00
N GLY A 430 -5.38 0.62 1.39
CA GLY A 430 -6.26 1.73 1.69
C GLY A 430 -7.47 1.86 0.76
N ILE A 431 -8.21 2.93 1.03
CA ILE A 431 -9.29 3.50 0.20
C ILE A 431 -9.02 4.99 0.05
N LYS A 432 -9.89 5.71 -0.65
CA LYS A 432 -9.73 7.14 -0.93
C LYS A 432 -8.36 7.40 -1.62
N ARG A 433 -7.64 8.48 -1.24
CA ARG A 433 -6.32 8.79 -1.80
C ARG A 433 -5.17 7.93 -1.27
N SER A 434 -5.45 7.02 -0.32
CA SER A 434 -4.46 6.01 0.10
C SER A 434 -4.29 4.87 -0.89
N GLY A 435 -5.07 4.85 -1.98
CA GLY A 435 -4.89 3.91 -3.06
C GLY A 435 -6.01 2.88 -3.19
N TYR A 436 -5.73 1.82 -3.95
CA TYR A 436 -6.65 0.71 -4.22
C TYR A 436 -5.90 -0.58 -4.55
N GLY A 437 -6.65 -1.68 -4.61
CA GLY A 437 -6.08 -3.03 -4.57
C GLY A 437 -5.71 -3.43 -3.15
N ARG A 438 -5.14 -4.61 -3.00
CA ARG A 438 -4.66 -5.10 -1.70
C ARG A 438 -3.34 -5.82 -1.86
N GLU A 439 -2.52 -5.71 -0.82
CA GLU A 439 -1.35 -6.57 -0.65
C GLU A 439 -1.61 -7.52 0.53
N LEU A 440 -0.81 -8.55 0.67
CA LEU A 440 -0.87 -9.55 1.73
C LEU A 440 -2.16 -10.41 1.74
N GLY A 441 -2.18 -11.42 2.58
CA GLY A 441 -3.24 -12.42 2.61
C GLY A 441 -3.40 -13.19 1.29
N ALA A 442 -4.49 -13.91 1.16
CA ALA A 442 -4.86 -14.58 -0.09
C ALA A 442 -5.27 -13.58 -1.18
N VAL A 443 -5.92 -12.48 -0.78
CA VAL A 443 -6.38 -11.42 -1.68
C VAL A 443 -5.19 -10.78 -2.39
N GLY A 444 -4.16 -10.37 -1.63
CA GLY A 444 -2.95 -9.77 -2.20
C GLY A 444 -2.19 -10.71 -3.14
N MET A 445 -2.18 -12.03 -2.85
CA MET A 445 -1.58 -13.00 -3.76
C MET A 445 -2.32 -13.07 -5.09
N ARG A 446 -3.64 -12.89 -5.09
CA ARG A 446 -4.49 -12.99 -6.28
C ARG A 446 -4.55 -11.69 -7.09
N GLU A 447 -4.03 -10.58 -6.60
CA GLU A 447 -4.05 -9.29 -7.31
C GLU A 447 -3.40 -9.36 -8.70
N PHE A 448 -2.32 -10.10 -8.84
CA PHE A 448 -1.61 -10.25 -10.12
C PHE A 448 -1.85 -11.61 -10.77
N LEU A 449 -3.04 -12.18 -10.56
CA LEU A 449 -3.48 -13.40 -11.21
C LEU A 449 -4.71 -13.15 -12.08
N ASN A 450 -4.80 -13.88 -13.17
CA ASN A 450 -6.00 -13.99 -13.97
C ASN A 450 -6.91 -15.05 -13.34
N ALA A 451 -8.04 -14.64 -12.78
CA ALA A 451 -9.10 -15.55 -12.36
C ALA A 451 -9.82 -16.06 -13.61
N LYS A 452 -9.43 -17.25 -14.08
CA LYS A 452 -9.94 -17.84 -15.32
C LYS A 452 -11.06 -18.84 -15.01
N THR A 453 -12.24 -18.57 -15.51
CA THR A 453 -13.35 -19.53 -15.47
C THR A 453 -13.10 -20.67 -16.45
N VAL A 454 -13.28 -21.90 -15.99
CA VAL A 454 -13.25 -23.12 -16.81
C VAL A 454 -14.56 -23.85 -16.60
N VAL A 455 -15.25 -24.15 -17.69
CA VAL A 455 -16.51 -24.92 -17.69
C VAL A 455 -16.32 -26.12 -18.61
N VAL A 456 -16.65 -27.30 -18.11
CA VAL A 456 -16.65 -28.54 -18.87
C VAL A 456 -18.09 -29.02 -18.97
N ALA A 457 -18.68 -28.97 -20.15
CA ALA A 457 -19.98 -29.55 -20.41
C ALA A 457 -19.83 -31.06 -20.64
N GLU A 458 -20.86 -31.83 -20.30
CA GLU A 458 -20.93 -33.22 -20.75
C GLU A 458 -20.95 -33.25 -22.27
N PRO A 459 -20.21 -34.16 -22.92
CA PRO A 459 -20.32 -34.35 -24.36
C PRO A 459 -21.77 -34.69 -24.69
N ALA A 460 -22.33 -33.97 -25.65
CA ALA A 460 -23.65 -34.32 -26.13
C ALA A 460 -23.65 -35.80 -26.52
N VAL A 461 -24.51 -36.60 -25.88
CA VAL A 461 -24.76 -37.97 -26.32
C VAL A 461 -25.36 -37.82 -27.74
N GLU A 462 -24.59 -38.20 -28.75
CA GLU A 462 -25.16 -38.29 -30.13
C GLU A 462 -26.33 -39.27 -30.08
N THR A 463 -27.52 -38.72 -29.87
CA THR A 463 -28.74 -39.45 -30.27
C THR A 463 -28.63 -39.56 -31.78
N ARG A 464 -28.37 -40.77 -32.29
CA ARG A 464 -28.39 -41.04 -33.71
C ARG A 464 -29.65 -40.36 -34.30
N PRO A 465 -29.47 -39.46 -35.29
CA PRO A 465 -30.62 -38.80 -35.87
C PRO A 465 -31.52 -39.85 -36.47
N THR A 466 -32.76 -39.88 -36.06
CA THR A 466 -33.82 -40.58 -36.80
C THR A 466 -33.79 -40.04 -38.21
N PRO A 467 -33.73 -40.89 -39.26
CA PRO A 467 -33.60 -40.40 -40.62
C PRO A 467 -34.79 -39.46 -40.94
N PRO A 468 -34.53 -38.28 -41.50
CA PRO A 468 -35.58 -37.32 -41.76
C PRO A 468 -36.56 -37.86 -42.81
N SER A 469 -37.85 -37.84 -42.45
CA SER A 469 -38.92 -37.98 -43.41
C SER A 469 -38.75 -36.93 -44.52
N ARG A 470 -38.67 -37.36 -45.78
CA ARG A 470 -38.50 -36.49 -46.95
C ARG A 470 -39.61 -35.41 -47.00
N VAL A 471 -39.27 -34.21 -46.56
CA VAL A 471 -40.03 -33.00 -46.91
C VAL A 471 -39.30 -32.33 -48.08
N LYS A 472 -40.06 -32.05 -49.13
CA LYS A 472 -39.55 -31.38 -50.33
C LYS A 472 -39.03 -29.99 -49.97
N ALA A 473 -37.79 -29.69 -50.39
CA ALA A 473 -37.16 -28.37 -50.21
C ALA A 473 -37.86 -27.31 -51.07
N GLU A 474 -38.22 -26.19 -50.45
CA GLU A 474 -38.48 -24.92 -51.15
C GLU A 474 -37.13 -24.19 -51.37
N PRO A 475 -36.98 -23.41 -52.46
CA PRO A 475 -35.72 -22.76 -52.77
C PRO A 475 -35.41 -21.60 -51.83
N GLU A 476 -34.16 -21.52 -51.39
CA GLU A 476 -33.62 -20.43 -50.55
C GLU A 476 -33.60 -19.09 -51.32
N PRO A 477 -33.86 -17.96 -50.65
CA PRO A 477 -33.73 -16.65 -51.25
C PRO A 477 -32.23 -16.22 -51.32
N GLU A 478 -31.84 -15.66 -52.44
CA GLU A 478 -30.51 -15.10 -52.73
C GLU A 478 -30.12 -13.98 -51.73
N VAL A 479 -29.02 -14.18 -51.01
CA VAL A 479 -28.45 -13.17 -50.13
C VAL A 479 -27.62 -12.17 -50.92
N GLN A 480 -28.06 -10.92 -50.98
CA GLN A 480 -27.28 -9.82 -51.56
C GLN A 480 -26.13 -9.40 -50.60
N PRO A 481 -24.95 -9.07 -51.12
CA PRO A 481 -23.83 -8.64 -50.29
C PRO A 481 -24.08 -7.25 -49.65
N GLN A 482 -23.86 -7.12 -48.34
CA GLN A 482 -23.91 -5.85 -47.63
C GLN A 482 -22.67 -4.99 -47.97
N PRO A 483 -22.82 -3.67 -48.12
CA PRO A 483 -21.73 -2.77 -48.42
C PRO A 483 -20.78 -2.64 -47.21
N GLU A 484 -19.45 -2.66 -47.49
CA GLU A 484 -18.40 -2.39 -46.53
C GLU A 484 -18.52 -0.99 -45.93
N LEU A 485 -18.50 -0.89 -44.60
CA LEU A 485 -18.45 0.38 -43.88
C LEU A 485 -17.03 0.98 -44.01
N PRO A 486 -16.92 2.28 -44.28
CA PRO A 486 -15.64 2.95 -44.40
C PRO A 486 -14.88 2.96 -43.07
N ALA A 487 -13.56 2.70 -43.14
CA ALA A 487 -12.65 2.74 -42.00
C ALA A 487 -12.67 4.12 -41.30
N GLN A 488 -12.94 4.14 -40.01
CA GLN A 488 -12.86 5.36 -39.22
C GLN A 488 -11.40 5.76 -39.00
N PRO A 489 -11.06 7.06 -39.08
CA PRO A 489 -9.71 7.54 -38.80
C PRO A 489 -9.38 7.35 -37.32
N ARG A 490 -8.13 6.94 -37.02
CA ARG A 490 -7.59 6.85 -35.65
C ARG A 490 -7.56 8.24 -35.04
N PRO A 491 -8.04 8.43 -33.81
CA PRO A 491 -7.95 9.71 -33.15
C PRO A 491 -6.48 10.10 -32.90
N ASP A 492 -6.15 11.33 -33.21
CA ASP A 492 -4.84 11.95 -32.91
C ASP A 492 -4.63 11.97 -31.38
N LYS A 493 -3.37 11.70 -30.98
CA LYS A 493 -2.97 11.73 -29.55
C LYS A 493 -3.28 13.09 -28.94
N PRO A 494 -4.01 13.15 -27.81
CA PRO A 494 -4.21 14.41 -27.10
C PRO A 494 -2.88 14.97 -26.58
N SER A 495 -2.63 16.24 -26.82
CA SER A 495 -1.44 17.01 -26.42
C SER A 495 -1.30 17.23 -24.90
N GLU A 496 -2.22 16.71 -24.10
CA GLU A 496 -2.25 16.86 -22.64
C GLU A 496 -1.27 15.95 -21.87
N PHE A 497 -0.65 14.97 -22.52
CA PHE A 497 0.28 14.05 -21.86
C PHE A 497 1.73 14.56 -21.71
N GLN A 498 2.04 15.76 -22.13
CA GLN A 498 3.32 16.40 -21.78
C GLN A 498 3.44 16.72 -20.29
N HIS A 499 2.34 16.71 -19.54
CA HIS A 499 2.35 16.90 -18.09
C HIS A 499 2.97 15.74 -17.29
N LEU A 500 2.93 14.51 -17.79
CA LEU A 500 3.46 13.36 -17.04
C LEU A 500 4.98 13.45 -16.86
N SER A 501 5.70 13.86 -17.90
CA SER A 501 7.16 14.04 -17.81
C SER A 501 7.56 15.20 -16.90
N ASN A 502 6.69 16.20 -16.73
CA ASN A 502 6.93 17.33 -15.83
C ASN A 502 6.65 16.93 -14.36
N LEU A 503 5.57 16.20 -14.09
CA LEU A 503 5.27 15.67 -12.76
C LEU A 503 6.33 14.67 -12.26
N LEU A 504 6.91 13.86 -13.14
CA LEU A 504 8.01 12.97 -12.78
C LEU A 504 9.35 13.70 -12.60
N ARG A 505 9.50 14.91 -13.17
CA ARG A 505 10.67 15.77 -12.97
C ARG A 505 10.68 16.47 -11.59
N GLU A 506 9.50 16.75 -11.02
CA GLU A 506 9.39 17.33 -9.67
C GLU A 506 9.85 16.37 -8.56
N PHE A 507 9.99 15.08 -8.85
CA PHE A 507 10.46 14.06 -7.91
C PHE A 507 11.93 13.64 -8.10
N ASP A 508 12.68 14.34 -8.96
CA ASP A 508 14.11 14.14 -9.10
C ASP A 508 14.83 15.12 -8.14
N PRO A 509 15.48 14.63 -7.07
CA PRO A 509 16.19 15.50 -6.11
C PRO A 509 17.33 16.30 -6.73
N ASP A 510 17.70 16.04 -8.00
CA ASP A 510 18.78 16.74 -8.69
C ASP A 510 18.31 17.96 -9.53
N ASN A 511 17.02 18.27 -9.55
CA ASN A 511 16.51 19.39 -10.35
C ASN A 511 16.46 20.71 -9.56
N THR A 512 17.61 21.34 -9.37
CA THR A 512 17.78 22.68 -8.78
C THR A 512 17.69 23.79 -9.82
N SER A 513 16.61 23.91 -10.60
CA SER A 513 16.35 25.10 -11.43
C SER A 513 15.05 25.77 -11.01
N SER A 514 15.18 26.83 -10.22
CA SER A 514 14.09 27.75 -9.89
C SER A 514 13.51 28.39 -11.16
N PRO A 515 12.18 28.47 -11.32
CA PRO A 515 11.60 29.29 -12.38
C PRO A 515 11.65 30.78 -11.97
N SER A 516 12.27 31.59 -12.81
CA SER A 516 12.24 33.04 -12.73
C SER A 516 10.80 33.56 -12.88
N ALA A 517 10.38 34.38 -11.93
CA ALA A 517 9.12 35.09 -11.96
C ALA A 517 9.02 36.03 -13.17
N THR A 518 8.06 35.76 -14.05
CA THR A 518 7.51 36.80 -14.95
C THR A 518 6.02 36.97 -14.65
N SER A 519 5.71 38.20 -14.23
CA SER A 519 4.38 38.71 -14.00
C SER A 519 3.52 38.65 -15.26
N ASN A 520 2.31 38.06 -15.17
CA ASN A 520 1.17 38.51 -16.00
C ASN A 520 -0.14 38.27 -15.25
N ASP A 521 -0.93 39.31 -15.12
CA ASP A 521 -2.25 39.42 -14.50
C ASP A 521 -3.27 38.42 -15.07
N PRO A 522 -4.11 37.79 -14.27
CA PRO A 522 -5.27 37.06 -14.78
C PRO A 522 -6.52 37.95 -14.70
N ALA A 523 -7.13 38.22 -15.85
CA ALA A 523 -8.47 38.77 -15.96
C ALA A 523 -9.50 37.79 -15.34
N LEU A 524 -10.36 38.36 -14.48
CA LEU A 524 -11.50 37.73 -13.82
C LEU A 524 -12.48 37.11 -14.83
N ILE A 525 -12.64 35.82 -14.83
CA ILE A 525 -13.79 35.13 -15.43
C ILE A 525 -14.74 34.78 -14.28
N GLN A 526 -15.92 35.45 -14.30
CA GLN A 526 -17.02 35.14 -13.38
C GLN A 526 -17.68 33.81 -13.81
N PRO A 527 -18.07 32.92 -12.89
CA PRO A 527 -18.83 31.71 -13.23
C PRO A 527 -20.30 32.03 -13.47
N GLU A 528 -20.89 31.47 -14.52
CA GLU A 528 -22.32 31.49 -14.77
C GLU A 528 -23.11 30.72 -13.67
N PRO A 529 -24.34 31.15 -13.36
CA PRO A 529 -25.14 30.54 -12.30
C PRO A 529 -25.67 29.17 -12.71
N ILE A 530 -25.42 28.17 -11.87
CA ILE A 530 -25.95 26.80 -11.97
C ILE A 530 -27.45 26.84 -11.73
N GLN A 531 -28.24 26.37 -12.69
CA GLN A 531 -29.68 26.14 -12.53
C GLN A 531 -29.91 25.00 -11.52
N ALA A 532 -30.78 25.23 -10.55
CA ALA A 532 -31.14 24.26 -9.53
C ALA A 532 -31.96 23.10 -10.14
N GLU A 533 -31.57 21.88 -9.84
CA GLU A 533 -32.35 20.68 -10.14
C GLU A 533 -33.63 20.61 -9.29
N PRO A 534 -34.72 20.06 -9.83
CA PRO A 534 -35.97 19.90 -9.07
C PRO A 534 -35.83 18.86 -7.95
N PRO A 535 -36.57 19.01 -6.85
CA PRO A 535 -36.47 18.10 -5.71
C PRO A 535 -36.97 16.68 -6.06
N PRO A 536 -36.41 15.65 -5.39
CA PRO A 536 -36.83 14.26 -5.63
C PRO A 536 -38.27 14.00 -5.14
N PRO A 537 -38.99 13.03 -5.75
CA PRO A 537 -40.38 12.71 -5.37
C PRO A 537 -40.45 12.08 -3.98
N GLU A 538 -41.53 12.40 -3.24
CA GLU A 538 -41.79 11.90 -1.89
C GLU A 538 -41.95 10.35 -1.89
N PRO A 539 -41.52 9.66 -0.81
CA PRO A 539 -41.61 8.22 -0.70
C PRO A 539 -43.05 7.77 -0.45
N VAL A 540 -43.47 6.79 -1.22
CA VAL A 540 -44.76 6.09 -1.08
C VAL A 540 -44.76 5.23 0.19
N PRO A 541 -45.76 5.27 1.08
CA PRO A 541 -45.79 4.49 2.31
C PRO A 541 -45.97 3.00 2.01
N SER A 542 -45.02 2.17 2.40
CA SER A 542 -45.07 0.71 2.33
C SER A 542 -45.88 0.18 3.52
N GLN A 543 -47.03 -0.41 3.21
CA GLN A 543 -47.80 -1.22 4.16
C GLN A 543 -47.21 -2.64 4.22
N LEU A 544 -46.39 -2.92 5.21
CA LEU A 544 -46.04 -4.28 5.60
C LEU A 544 -46.56 -4.53 7.02
N LYS A 545 -47.48 -5.51 7.12
CA LYS A 545 -47.99 -6.03 8.39
C LYS A 545 -46.87 -6.83 9.12
N PRO A 546 -46.81 -6.81 10.46
CA PRO A 546 -45.88 -7.62 11.22
C PRO A 546 -46.28 -9.11 11.15
N LEU A 547 -45.29 -9.98 10.93
CA LEU A 547 -45.41 -11.43 11.12
C LEU A 547 -45.18 -11.75 12.60
N GLU A 548 -46.11 -12.48 13.22
CA GLU A 548 -46.01 -13.03 14.58
C GLU A 548 -44.94 -14.14 14.64
N PRO A 549 -44.24 -14.32 15.78
CA PRO A 549 -43.22 -15.36 15.92
C PRO A 549 -43.88 -16.74 16.13
N GLN A 550 -43.53 -17.73 15.29
CA GLN A 550 -43.80 -19.13 15.54
C GLN A 550 -42.95 -19.66 16.71
N LYS A 551 -43.61 -20.36 17.62
CA LYS A 551 -42.97 -21.12 18.70
C LYS A 551 -42.48 -22.45 18.14
N ASP A 552 -41.18 -22.71 18.23
CA ASP A 552 -40.59 -24.04 18.07
C ASP A 552 -40.59 -24.75 19.42
N GLU A 553 -41.47 -25.73 19.59
CA GLU A 553 -41.35 -26.83 20.53
C GLU A 553 -40.55 -27.92 19.85
N ASP A 554 -39.32 -28.18 20.32
CA ASP A 554 -38.62 -29.47 20.38
C ASP A 554 -37.11 -29.26 20.52
N ALA A 555 -36.63 -29.18 21.77
CA ALA A 555 -35.23 -29.33 22.11
C ALA A 555 -35.06 -30.47 23.14
N PRO A 556 -34.21 -31.46 22.93
CA PRO A 556 -33.96 -32.53 23.89
C PRO A 556 -33.04 -32.05 25.04
N PRO A 557 -33.13 -32.67 26.24
CA PRO A 557 -32.46 -32.21 27.46
C PRO A 557 -30.95 -32.53 27.51
N PRO A 558 -30.18 -31.81 28.36
CA PRO A 558 -28.73 -31.99 28.44
C PRO A 558 -28.37 -33.25 29.24
N ARG A 559 -27.39 -34.01 28.74
CA ARG A 559 -26.77 -35.11 29.46
C ARG A 559 -25.73 -34.62 30.46
N SER A 560 -25.98 -35.00 31.71
CA SER A 560 -25.03 -34.95 32.81
C SER A 560 -24.01 -36.10 32.76
N GLY A 561 -22.83 -35.84 33.26
CA GLY A 561 -21.81 -36.82 33.57
C GLY A 561 -20.41 -36.31 33.27
N SER A 562 -19.52 -36.23 34.07
CA SER A 562 -19.05 -36.61 35.37
C SER A 562 -17.55 -36.31 35.40
N MET A 563 -17.10 -35.79 36.53
CA MET A 563 -15.67 -35.60 36.87
C MET A 563 -14.91 -36.92 36.87
N LEU A 564 -13.60 -36.82 36.53
CA LEU A 564 -12.43 -37.55 37.06
C LEU A 564 -11.24 -37.04 36.22
N GLY A 565 -10.15 -36.38 36.67
CA GLY A 565 -9.38 -36.66 37.86
C GLY A 565 -7.96 -37.05 37.40
N LEU A 566 -6.94 -36.19 37.75
CA LEU A 566 -5.54 -36.56 37.97
C LEU A 566 -4.62 -36.89 36.74
N ARG A 567 -3.72 -36.06 36.35
CA ARG A 567 -2.31 -35.82 36.81
C ARG A 567 -1.64 -34.78 35.90
#